data_1e5a97ea9211b48303d3464425dfe36d
#
_entry.id   1e5a97ea9211b48303d3464425dfe36d
#
_cell.length_a   1.000
_cell.length_b   1.000
_cell.length_c   1.000
_cell.angle_alpha   90.00
_cell.angle_beta   90.00
_cell.angle_gamma   90.00
#
_symmetry.space_group_name_H-M   'P 1'
#
loop_
_entity.id
_entity.type
_entity.pdbx_description
1 polymer ?
#
loop_
_entity_poly.entity_id
_entity_poly.type
_entity_poly.pdbx_seq_one_letter_code
_entity_poly.pdbx_strand_id
1 'polypeptide(L)'
;LPFQILDHMVNALGWRFAFTGATAARVPFWRLFKVRIAGDGVNYLTPSGNIAGEFVRPTMMGDCAPADAMAASVFIAKAAQAWAQALFVLIGLVWLLEGRAYAFEGRQALWAVLSMGVILGGVAFVFAALIAEPPSWIKGRFPDAVQSTKGLRERLREFLRRHPGRLAASTAC
;
A
#
# COMPACT_ATOMS: atom_id res chain seq x y z
N LEU A 1 15.94 14.78 11.77
CA LEU A 1 16.07 15.01 10.30
C LEU A 1 16.68 13.83 9.51
N PRO A 2 17.86 13.24 9.87
CA PRO A 2 18.44 12.16 9.06
C PRO A 2 17.55 10.90 9.03
N PHE A 3 16.85 10.59 10.11
CA PHE A 3 15.97 9.44 10.22
C PHE A 3 14.76 9.52 9.25
N GLN A 4 14.18 10.71 9.10
CA GLN A 4 13.06 10.93 8.17
C GLN A 4 13.51 10.79 6.70
N ILE A 5 14.72 11.26 6.37
CA ILE A 5 15.27 11.10 5.02
C ILE A 5 15.45 9.61 4.72
N LEU A 6 16.01 8.85 5.66
CA LEU A 6 16.19 7.41 5.52
C LEU A 6 14.84 6.69 5.36
N ASP A 7 13.84 7.04 6.17
CA ASP A 7 12.50 6.50 6.06
C ASP A 7 11.89 6.72 4.66
N HIS A 8 11.97 7.96 4.15
CA HIS A 8 11.50 8.25 2.80
C HIS A 8 12.29 7.52 1.71
N MET A 9 13.60 7.30 1.91
CA MET A 9 14.42 6.53 0.97
C MET A 9 14.01 5.06 0.94
N VAL A 10 13.85 4.42 2.11
CA VAL A 10 13.43 3.02 2.24
C VAL A 10 12.03 2.84 1.63
N ASN A 11 11.12 3.71 1.96
CA ASN A 11 9.77 3.70 1.39
C ASN A 11 9.74 3.93 -0.13
N ALA A 12 10.62 4.80 -0.67
CA ALA A 12 10.75 5.00 -2.12
C ALA A 12 11.34 3.74 -2.80
N LEU A 13 12.25 3.05 -2.13
CA LEU A 13 12.79 1.78 -2.58
C LEU A 13 11.70 0.70 -2.60
N GLY A 14 10.90 0.60 -1.53
CA GLY A 14 9.73 -0.28 -1.48
C GLY A 14 8.76 -0.01 -2.63
N TRP A 15 8.48 1.25 -2.92
CA TRP A 15 7.64 1.63 -4.06
C TRP A 15 8.25 1.23 -5.40
N ARG A 16 9.59 1.31 -5.55
CA ARG A 16 10.28 0.86 -6.76
C ARG A 16 10.04 -0.63 -7.06
N PHE A 17 9.94 -1.47 -6.04
CA PHE A 17 9.62 -2.89 -6.22
C PHE A 17 8.19 -3.14 -6.71
N ALA A 18 7.28 -2.19 -6.55
CA ALA A 18 5.92 -2.28 -7.07
C ALA A 18 5.83 -2.13 -8.61
N PHE A 19 6.90 -1.65 -9.27
CA PHE A 19 6.96 -1.60 -10.73
C PHE A 19 7.55 -2.89 -11.31
N THR A 20 7.07 -3.30 -12.48
CA THR A 20 7.52 -4.51 -13.19
C THR A 20 7.91 -4.24 -14.63
N GLY A 21 8.70 -5.15 -15.21
CA GLY A 21 9.06 -5.13 -16.63
C GLY A 21 9.74 -3.84 -17.07
N ALA A 22 9.40 -3.39 -18.27
CA ALA A 22 9.97 -2.19 -18.88
C ALA A 22 9.69 -0.89 -18.10
N THR A 23 8.60 -0.85 -17.33
CA THR A 23 8.25 0.30 -16.51
C THR A 23 9.24 0.49 -15.35
N ALA A 24 9.68 -0.60 -14.71
CA ALA A 24 10.67 -0.55 -13.64
C ALA A 24 12.01 0.05 -14.10
N ALA A 25 12.39 -0.19 -15.35
CA ALA A 25 13.63 0.35 -15.92
C ALA A 25 13.54 1.86 -16.23
N ARG A 26 12.33 2.35 -16.56
CA ARG A 26 12.10 3.76 -16.92
C ARG A 26 11.91 4.70 -15.75
N VAL A 27 11.64 4.15 -14.55
CA VAL A 27 11.35 4.94 -13.35
C VAL A 27 12.62 5.08 -12.51
N PRO A 28 13.29 6.24 -12.52
CA PRO A 28 14.50 6.45 -11.74
C PRO A 28 14.16 6.62 -10.24
N PHE A 29 15.00 6.03 -9.38
CA PHE A 29 14.82 6.06 -7.93
C PHE A 29 14.65 7.49 -7.38
N TRP A 30 15.51 8.42 -7.80
CA TRP A 30 15.46 9.79 -7.31
C TRP A 30 14.18 10.54 -7.68
N ARG A 31 13.53 10.18 -8.78
CA ARG A 31 12.23 10.72 -9.15
C ARG A 31 11.14 10.20 -8.21
N LEU A 32 11.14 8.89 -7.91
CA LEU A 32 10.25 8.31 -6.91
C LEU A 32 10.42 8.96 -5.55
N PHE A 33 11.66 9.15 -5.11
CA PHE A 33 11.99 9.78 -3.84
C PHE A 33 11.43 11.22 -3.74
N LYS A 34 11.68 12.05 -4.77
CA LYS A 34 11.15 13.42 -4.84
C LYS A 34 9.62 13.46 -4.84
N VAL A 35 8.99 12.62 -5.66
CA VAL A 35 7.52 12.52 -5.76
C VAL A 35 6.91 12.02 -4.46
N ARG A 36 7.59 11.12 -3.74
CA ARG A 36 7.14 10.68 -2.43
C ARG A 36 7.13 11.84 -1.43
N ILE A 37 8.24 12.56 -1.30
CA ILE A 37 8.33 13.72 -0.40
C ILE A 37 7.26 14.76 -0.76
N ALA A 38 7.09 15.07 -2.04
CA ALA A 38 6.07 16.02 -2.48
C ALA A 38 4.65 15.55 -2.15
N GLY A 39 4.34 14.27 -2.36
CA GLY A 39 3.05 13.68 -2.00
C GLY A 39 2.79 13.71 -0.49
N ASP A 40 3.81 13.41 0.32
CA ASP A 40 3.71 13.50 1.77
C ASP A 40 3.52 14.97 2.21
N GLY A 41 4.22 15.93 1.57
CA GLY A 41 3.99 17.36 1.77
C GLY A 41 2.55 17.78 1.50
N VAL A 42 1.94 17.29 0.40
CA VAL A 42 0.52 17.52 0.10
C VAL A 42 -0.39 16.94 1.17
N ASN A 43 -0.10 15.73 1.65
CA ASN A 43 -0.86 15.11 2.73
C ASN A 43 -0.81 15.92 4.04
N TYR A 44 0.32 16.52 4.37
CA TYR A 44 0.45 17.38 5.55
C TYR A 44 -0.26 18.73 5.41
N LEU A 45 -0.31 19.27 4.20
CA LEU A 45 -0.93 20.57 3.94
C LEU A 45 -2.46 20.49 3.73
N THR A 46 -2.97 19.29 3.43
CA THR A 46 -4.40 19.09 3.16
C THR A 46 -5.06 18.23 4.24
N PRO A 47 -6.25 18.61 4.76
CA PRO A 47 -6.98 17.79 5.74
C PRO A 47 -7.67 16.59 5.08
N SER A 48 -6.92 15.80 4.28
CA SER A 48 -7.45 14.72 3.45
C SER A 48 -7.20 13.32 4.03
N GLY A 49 -6.74 13.21 5.29
CA GLY A 49 -6.46 11.92 5.92
C GLY A 49 -5.40 11.09 5.18
N ASN A 50 -4.34 11.74 4.66
CA ASN A 50 -3.26 11.12 3.89
C ASN A 50 -3.68 10.53 2.52
N ILE A 51 -4.77 11.02 1.93
CA ILE A 51 -5.28 10.51 0.65
C ILE A 51 -4.85 11.41 -0.53
N ALA A 52 -4.83 12.74 -0.33
CA ALA A 52 -4.55 13.69 -1.43
C ALA A 52 -3.19 13.45 -2.09
N GLY A 53 -2.16 13.18 -1.32
CA GLY A 53 -0.83 12.88 -1.84
C GLY A 53 -0.78 11.65 -2.73
N GLU A 54 -1.62 10.64 -2.48
CA GLU A 54 -1.67 9.43 -3.31
C GLU A 54 -2.23 9.70 -4.72
N PHE A 55 -3.13 10.66 -4.85
CA PHE A 55 -3.62 11.11 -6.16
C PHE A 55 -2.63 12.01 -6.89
N VAL A 56 -1.86 12.80 -6.14
CA VAL A 56 -0.87 13.72 -6.73
C VAL A 56 0.37 12.97 -7.22
N ARG A 57 0.79 11.90 -6.54
CA ARG A 57 1.97 11.11 -6.92
C ARG A 57 1.95 10.58 -8.36
N PRO A 58 0.88 9.95 -8.86
CA PRO A 58 0.80 9.52 -10.26
C PRO A 58 0.93 10.68 -11.24
N THR A 59 0.29 11.82 -10.95
CA THR A 59 0.34 13.00 -11.85
C THR A 59 1.74 13.62 -11.92
N MET A 60 2.50 13.63 -10.81
CA MET A 60 3.87 14.14 -10.77
C MET A 60 4.89 13.23 -11.45
N MET A 61 4.56 11.96 -11.66
CA MET A 61 5.43 11.03 -12.37
C MET A 61 5.39 11.25 -13.89
N GLY A 62 4.32 11.87 -14.42
CA GLY A 62 4.19 12.21 -15.83
C GLY A 62 4.42 11.00 -16.77
N ASP A 63 5.23 11.17 -17.80
CA ASP A 63 5.40 10.20 -18.89
C ASP A 63 6.27 8.98 -18.58
N CYS A 64 6.69 8.78 -17.33
CA CYS A 64 7.54 7.64 -16.95
C CYS A 64 6.84 6.30 -17.08
N ALA A 65 5.50 6.28 -16.93
CA ALA A 65 4.70 5.07 -17.03
C ALA A 65 3.25 5.38 -17.39
N PRO A 66 2.52 4.43 -18.01
CA PRO A 66 1.08 4.54 -18.22
C PRO A 66 0.33 4.76 -16.91
N ALA A 67 -0.76 5.53 -16.93
CA ALA A 67 -1.51 5.93 -15.74
C ALA A 67 -2.02 4.71 -14.92
N ASP A 68 -2.44 3.65 -15.60
CA ASP A 68 -2.87 2.39 -14.98
C ASP A 68 -1.74 1.65 -14.25
N ALA A 69 -0.51 1.67 -14.82
CA ALA A 69 0.66 1.11 -14.17
C ALA A 69 1.08 1.93 -12.95
N MET A 70 0.95 3.25 -13.02
CA MET A 70 1.21 4.14 -11.90
C MET A 70 0.22 3.91 -10.78
N ALA A 71 -1.09 3.88 -11.08
CA ALA A 71 -2.12 3.58 -10.10
C ALA A 71 -1.88 2.21 -9.44
N ALA A 72 -1.61 1.16 -10.25
CA ALA A 72 -1.31 -0.17 -9.73
C ALA A 72 -0.10 -0.17 -8.78
N SER A 73 0.97 0.55 -9.12
CA SER A 73 2.18 0.62 -8.28
C SER A 73 1.90 1.29 -6.92
N VAL A 74 1.08 2.34 -6.89
CA VAL A 74 0.67 3.01 -5.65
C VAL A 74 -0.15 2.06 -4.78
N PHE A 75 -1.13 1.35 -5.36
CA PHE A 75 -1.92 0.37 -4.62
C PHE A 75 -1.06 -0.77 -4.06
N ILE A 76 -0.14 -1.33 -4.86
CA ILE A 76 0.78 -2.38 -4.41
C ILE A 76 1.65 -1.88 -3.27
N ALA A 77 2.24 -0.70 -3.40
CA ALA A 77 3.10 -0.12 -2.36
C ALA A 77 2.31 0.13 -1.05
N LYS A 78 1.09 0.64 -1.15
CA LYS A 78 0.22 0.85 0.02
C LYS A 78 -0.21 -0.45 0.69
N ALA A 79 -0.51 -1.48 -0.08
CA ALA A 79 -0.79 -2.79 0.47
C ALA A 79 0.42 -3.37 1.18
N ALA A 80 1.60 -3.32 0.56
CA ALA A 80 2.84 -3.78 1.17
C ALA A 80 3.11 -3.03 2.49
N GLN A 81 2.92 -1.71 2.52
CA GLN A 81 3.05 -0.89 3.72
C GLN A 81 2.03 -1.29 4.81
N ALA A 82 0.77 -1.50 4.45
CA ALA A 82 -0.26 -1.93 5.40
C ALA A 82 0.05 -3.32 5.98
N TRP A 83 0.52 -4.26 5.16
CA TRP A 83 0.97 -5.57 5.63
C TRP A 83 2.18 -5.48 6.54
N ALA A 84 3.18 -4.65 6.21
CA ALA A 84 4.36 -4.43 7.05
C ALA A 84 3.97 -3.88 8.42
N GLN A 85 3.09 -2.88 8.47
CA GLN A 85 2.57 -2.32 9.71
C GLN A 85 1.82 -3.36 10.54
N ALA A 86 0.99 -4.17 9.89
CA ALA A 86 0.23 -5.22 10.54
C ALA A 86 1.15 -6.29 11.16
N LEU A 87 2.17 -6.73 10.42
CA LEU A 87 3.18 -7.67 10.93
C LEU A 87 3.96 -7.07 12.09
N PHE A 88 4.38 -5.82 11.99
CA PHE A 88 5.11 -5.13 13.05
C PHE A 88 4.30 -5.06 14.35
N VAL A 89 3.02 -4.71 14.26
CA VAL A 89 2.13 -4.65 15.42
C VAL A 89 1.87 -6.07 15.99
N LEU A 90 1.71 -7.07 15.11
CA LEU A 90 1.55 -8.47 15.55
C LEU A 90 2.77 -8.96 16.32
N ILE A 91 3.97 -8.73 15.79
CA ILE A 91 5.23 -9.09 16.45
C ILE A 91 5.34 -8.36 17.81
N GLY A 92 5.05 -7.06 17.83
CA GLY A 92 5.04 -6.28 19.07
C GLY A 92 4.05 -6.80 20.10
N LEU A 93 2.85 -7.22 19.66
CA LEU A 93 1.84 -7.80 20.52
C LEU A 93 2.29 -9.16 21.09
N VAL A 94 2.85 -10.04 20.25
CA VAL A 94 3.39 -11.33 20.69
C VAL A 94 4.51 -11.11 21.71
N TRP A 95 5.44 -10.21 21.43
CA TRP A 95 6.54 -9.89 22.35
C TRP A 95 6.04 -9.33 23.68
N LEU A 96 5.00 -8.49 23.65
CA LEU A 96 4.37 -7.92 24.83
C LEU A 96 3.69 -9.02 25.68
N LEU A 97 3.02 -9.99 25.05
CA LEU A 97 2.35 -11.09 25.74
C LEU A 97 3.35 -12.09 26.33
N GLU A 98 4.46 -12.39 25.64
CA GLU A 98 5.52 -13.28 26.11
C GLU A 98 6.38 -12.64 27.21
N GLY A 99 6.62 -11.34 27.12
CA GLY A 99 7.50 -10.58 28.01
C GLY A 99 6.97 -10.36 29.43
N ARG A 100 5.82 -10.98 29.83
CA ARG A 100 5.19 -10.80 31.14
C ARG A 100 5.08 -9.34 31.58
N ALA A 101 4.87 -8.42 30.60
CA ALA A 101 4.57 -7.03 30.91
C ALA A 101 3.21 -7.00 31.63
N TYR A 102 3.25 -6.95 32.94
CA TYR A 102 2.15 -7.07 33.93
C TYR A 102 1.04 -6.00 33.77
N ALA A 103 0.95 -5.30 32.68
CA ALA A 103 0.07 -4.16 32.50
C ALA A 103 -1.22 -4.46 31.73
N PHE A 104 -1.37 -5.64 31.12
CA PHE A 104 -2.61 -5.96 30.40
C PHE A 104 -3.49 -6.91 31.19
N GLU A 105 -4.58 -6.39 31.74
CA GLU A 105 -5.71 -7.25 32.14
C GLU A 105 -6.19 -8.01 30.89
N GLY A 106 -6.58 -9.28 31.03
CA GLY A 106 -6.96 -10.16 29.91
C GLY A 106 -7.98 -9.54 28.94
N ARG A 107 -8.84 -8.62 29.43
CA ARG A 107 -9.79 -7.86 28.62
C ARG A 107 -9.12 -6.88 27.67
N GLN A 108 -8.04 -6.22 28.08
CA GLN A 108 -7.31 -5.26 27.22
C GLN A 108 -6.54 -5.99 26.11
N ALA A 109 -5.93 -7.13 26.43
CA ALA A 109 -5.30 -7.99 25.44
C ALA A 109 -6.31 -8.48 24.40
N LEU A 110 -7.50 -8.88 24.84
CA LEU A 110 -8.58 -9.28 23.93
C LEU A 110 -8.98 -8.15 22.97
N TRP A 111 -9.18 -6.93 23.47
CA TRP A 111 -9.51 -5.78 22.63
C TRP A 111 -8.38 -5.43 21.65
N ALA A 112 -7.12 -5.54 22.05
CA ALA A 112 -5.98 -5.33 21.17
C ALA A 112 -5.95 -6.35 20.02
N VAL A 113 -6.17 -7.63 20.31
CA VAL A 113 -6.24 -8.69 19.30
C VAL A 113 -7.43 -8.50 18.36
N LEU A 114 -8.62 -8.18 18.90
CA LEU A 114 -9.81 -7.95 18.09
C LEU A 114 -9.65 -6.74 17.17
N SER A 115 -9.13 -5.62 17.68
CA SER A 115 -8.89 -4.43 16.85
C SER A 115 -7.88 -4.70 15.74
N MET A 116 -6.83 -5.46 16.03
CA MET A 116 -5.87 -5.90 15.03
C MET A 116 -6.52 -6.79 13.97
N GLY A 117 -7.34 -7.76 14.40
CA GLY A 117 -8.09 -8.63 13.48
C GLY A 117 -9.00 -7.83 12.54
N VAL A 118 -9.68 -6.80 13.07
CA VAL A 118 -10.53 -5.90 12.26
C VAL A 118 -9.70 -5.10 11.26
N ILE A 119 -8.55 -4.56 11.66
CA ILE A 119 -7.67 -3.79 10.75
C ILE A 119 -7.12 -4.71 9.66
N LEU A 120 -6.57 -5.86 10.02
CA LEU A 120 -6.03 -6.84 9.07
C LEU A 120 -7.11 -7.36 8.12
N GLY A 121 -8.28 -7.71 8.67
CA GLY A 121 -9.43 -8.17 7.91
C GLY A 121 -9.93 -7.08 6.94
N GLY A 122 -10.00 -5.83 7.39
CA GLY A 122 -10.36 -4.69 6.57
C GLY A 122 -9.40 -4.47 5.39
N VAL A 123 -8.09 -4.48 5.66
CA VAL A 123 -7.06 -4.37 4.61
C VAL A 123 -7.16 -5.53 3.62
N ALA A 124 -7.26 -6.77 4.11
CA ALA A 124 -7.39 -7.95 3.27
C ALA A 124 -8.67 -7.91 2.43
N PHE A 125 -9.79 -7.47 3.03
CA PHE A 125 -11.07 -7.30 2.34
C PHE A 125 -11.00 -6.29 1.20
N VAL A 126 -10.46 -5.09 1.47
CA VAL A 126 -10.28 -4.05 0.44
C VAL A 126 -9.41 -4.58 -0.70
N PHE A 127 -8.33 -5.27 -0.38
CA PHE A 127 -7.44 -5.85 -1.37
C PHE A 127 -8.13 -6.95 -2.19
N ALA A 128 -8.85 -7.85 -1.54
CA ALA A 128 -9.64 -8.88 -2.20
C ALA A 128 -10.73 -8.27 -3.10
N ALA A 129 -11.42 -7.23 -2.63
CA ALA A 129 -12.45 -6.53 -3.41
C ALA A 129 -11.88 -5.83 -4.64
N LEU A 130 -10.66 -5.28 -4.55
CA LEU A 130 -9.97 -4.66 -5.69
C LEU A 130 -9.55 -5.69 -6.74
N ILE A 131 -9.17 -6.90 -6.31
CA ILE A 131 -8.72 -7.98 -7.20
C ILE A 131 -9.91 -8.78 -7.73
N ALA A 132 -10.97 -8.98 -6.93
CA ALA A 132 -12.14 -9.74 -7.30
C ALA A 132 -12.88 -9.12 -8.49
N GLU A 133 -13.63 -9.95 -9.22
CA GLU A 133 -14.55 -9.43 -10.21
C GLU A 133 -15.73 -8.72 -9.53
N PRO A 134 -16.11 -7.53 -10.02
CA PRO A 134 -17.25 -6.84 -9.45
C PRO A 134 -18.52 -7.65 -9.69
N PRO A 135 -19.37 -7.78 -8.68
CA PRO A 135 -20.63 -8.46 -8.82
C PRO A 135 -21.51 -7.82 -9.89
N SER A 136 -22.43 -8.59 -10.45
CA SER A 136 -23.27 -8.19 -11.60
C SER A 136 -24.04 -6.89 -11.36
N TRP A 137 -24.51 -6.66 -10.13
CA TRP A 137 -25.23 -5.44 -9.77
C TRP A 137 -24.36 -4.17 -9.83
N ILE A 138 -23.04 -4.25 -9.51
CA ILE A 138 -22.09 -3.14 -9.68
C ILE A 138 -21.81 -2.90 -11.16
N LYS A 139 -21.64 -3.98 -11.95
CA LYS A 139 -21.43 -3.88 -13.41
C LYS A 139 -22.60 -3.18 -14.10
N GLY A 140 -23.83 -3.46 -13.65
CA GLY A 140 -25.04 -2.82 -14.20
C GLY A 140 -25.24 -1.36 -13.76
N ARG A 141 -24.84 -1.03 -12.53
CA ARG A 141 -25.07 0.31 -11.96
C ARG A 141 -24.00 1.33 -12.35
N PHE A 142 -22.75 0.87 -12.51
CA PHE A 142 -21.57 1.72 -12.76
C PHE A 142 -20.65 1.11 -13.83
N PRO A 143 -21.10 0.98 -15.09
CA PRO A 143 -20.33 0.33 -16.15
C PRO A 143 -19.00 1.05 -16.43
N ASP A 144 -19.01 2.40 -16.45
CA ASP A 144 -17.83 3.21 -16.75
C ASP A 144 -16.75 3.07 -15.68
N ALA A 145 -17.12 3.04 -14.40
CA ALA A 145 -16.19 2.83 -13.30
C ALA A 145 -15.56 1.43 -13.35
N VAL A 146 -16.35 0.41 -13.71
CA VAL A 146 -15.86 -0.97 -13.88
C VAL A 146 -14.87 -1.05 -15.05
N GLN A 147 -15.18 -0.40 -16.16
CA GLN A 147 -14.30 -0.37 -17.33
C GLN A 147 -13.00 0.35 -17.02
N SER A 148 -13.06 1.52 -16.38
CA SER A 148 -11.87 2.29 -16.00
C SER A 148 -10.94 1.55 -15.05
N THR A 149 -11.47 0.69 -14.18
CA THR A 149 -10.68 -0.10 -13.22
C THR A 149 -10.19 -1.45 -13.76
N LYS A 150 -10.60 -1.85 -14.96
CA LYS A 150 -10.25 -3.16 -15.54
C LYS A 150 -8.75 -3.33 -15.71
N GLY A 151 -8.07 -2.36 -16.34
CA GLY A 151 -6.62 -2.39 -16.52
C GLY A 151 -5.85 -2.46 -15.20
N LEU A 152 -6.30 -1.72 -14.18
CA LEU A 152 -5.72 -1.77 -12.85
C LEU A 152 -5.81 -3.17 -12.24
N ARG A 153 -6.98 -3.82 -12.30
CA ARG A 153 -7.20 -5.18 -11.77
C ARG A 153 -6.34 -6.22 -12.46
N GLU A 154 -6.25 -6.16 -13.78
CA GLU A 154 -5.43 -7.10 -14.56
C GLU A 154 -3.96 -6.99 -14.16
N ARG A 155 -3.43 -5.77 -14.02
CA ARG A 155 -2.05 -5.54 -13.56
C ARG A 155 -1.82 -6.00 -12.12
N LEU A 156 -2.76 -5.77 -11.22
CA LEU A 156 -2.66 -6.24 -9.83
C LEU A 156 -2.64 -7.77 -9.77
N ARG A 157 -3.53 -8.44 -10.51
CA ARG A 157 -3.56 -9.91 -10.59
C ARG A 157 -2.26 -10.47 -11.18
N GLU A 158 -1.78 -9.87 -12.27
CA GLU A 158 -0.53 -10.29 -12.91
C GLU A 158 0.66 -10.11 -11.97
N PHE A 159 0.76 -8.97 -11.28
CA PHE A 159 1.81 -8.70 -10.31
C PHE A 159 1.84 -9.74 -9.20
N LEU A 160 0.71 -10.02 -8.58
CA LEU A 160 0.62 -10.98 -7.47
C LEU A 160 0.96 -12.42 -7.91
N ARG A 161 0.57 -12.81 -9.13
CA ARG A 161 0.85 -14.15 -9.66
C ARG A 161 2.29 -14.33 -10.09
N ARG A 162 2.90 -13.33 -10.72
CA ARG A 162 4.23 -13.46 -11.34
C ARG A 162 5.38 -12.96 -10.48
N HIS A 163 5.10 -12.09 -9.51
CA HIS A 163 6.16 -11.40 -8.75
C HIS A 163 5.95 -11.40 -7.22
N PRO A 164 5.66 -12.56 -6.58
CA PRO A 164 5.45 -12.59 -5.13
C PRO A 164 6.68 -12.13 -4.34
N GLY A 165 7.89 -12.43 -4.83
CA GLY A 165 9.14 -11.98 -4.22
C GLY A 165 9.31 -10.45 -4.21
N ARG A 166 8.77 -9.74 -5.21
CA ARG A 166 8.80 -8.27 -5.23
C ARG A 166 7.82 -7.65 -4.24
N LEU A 167 6.67 -8.31 -4.03
CA LEU A 167 5.75 -7.91 -2.97
C LEU A 167 6.42 -8.07 -1.60
N ALA A 168 7.05 -9.22 -1.35
CA ALA A 168 7.79 -9.45 -0.11
C ALA A 168 8.91 -8.42 0.10
N ALA A 169 9.69 -8.11 -0.94
CA ALA A 169 10.72 -7.06 -0.88
C ALA A 169 10.13 -5.67 -0.59
N SER A 170 8.99 -5.33 -1.22
CA SER A 170 8.29 -4.07 -0.95
C SER A 170 7.75 -4.00 0.48
N THR A 171 7.34 -5.13 1.07
CA THR A 171 6.86 -5.22 2.46
C THR A 171 8.01 -5.13 3.47
N ALA A 172 9.20 -5.61 3.10
CA ALA A 172 10.39 -5.57 3.96
C ALA A 172 11.07 -4.18 4.01
N CYS A 173 10.78 -3.31 3.03
CA CYS A 173 11.24 -1.92 3.00
C CYS A 173 10.25 -0.99 3.71
#